data_02a0dd0ad2ad8fee27366c9335d69f8d
#
_entry.id   02a0dd0ad2ad8fee27366c9335d69f8d
#
_cell.length_a   1.000
_cell.length_b   1.000
_cell.length_c   1.000
_cell.angle_alpha   90.00
_cell.angle_beta   90.00
_cell.angle_gamma   90.00
#
_symmetry.space_group_name_H-M   'P 1'
#
loop_
_entity.id
_entity.type
_entity.pdbx_description
1 polymer ?
#
loop_
_entity_poly.entity_id
_entity_poly.type
_entity_poly.pdbx_seq_one_letter_code
_entity_poly.pdbx_strand_id
1 'polypeptide(L)'
;MTATPVAAHRVRRTLLRLLRWLAVAVVLLTVASLTYNLLTRPRADRPPGLTFVQTGDLQTRYREWGSTGSPVVLVPGAFETADTFAALGTALGTDHRVYALDLTGTGYSQPKPPFTVAHFAAQVLAFVQAMRLTGRDAPVLVGHSSGAAVAGLAAVEGGSRVAGVMFLDGDAEPLPGPTFLRRLVVDPYRTTLFRLGLRSDWVVRALYDAQCGPTCPRLTAAGVEVWRRPLQQPGNEGALWSILRTGIPSLTGPQLDALRASALPKSVVFGADDPQYATSTPAEVAARIGAPPPTLVPGRHLTMISSPQQLAAAVRALCLRAAEKATAGP
;
A
#
# COMPACT_ATOMS: atom_id res chain seq x y z
N MET A 1 54.86 -28.05 1.76
CA MET A 1 55.43 -26.68 1.78
C MET A 1 54.85 -25.97 3.02
N THR A 2 55.63 -25.96 4.10
CA THR A 2 55.25 -25.30 5.37
C THR A 2 55.62 -23.82 5.28
N ALA A 3 54.63 -22.93 5.42
CA ALA A 3 54.87 -21.49 5.42
C ALA A 3 55.84 -21.12 6.55
N THR A 4 56.87 -20.33 6.23
CA THR A 4 57.85 -19.89 7.23
C THR A 4 57.16 -19.06 8.35
N PRO A 5 57.54 -19.21 9.62
CA PRO A 5 56.90 -18.54 10.77
C PRO A 5 56.89 -16.99 10.66
N VAL A 6 57.83 -16.41 9.91
CA VAL A 6 57.91 -14.95 9.65
C VAL A 6 56.77 -14.49 8.70
N ALA A 7 56.41 -15.30 7.69
CA ALA A 7 55.30 -14.97 6.78
C ALA A 7 53.96 -15.01 7.51
N ALA A 8 53.73 -16.00 8.36
CA ALA A 8 52.49 -16.09 9.16
C ALA A 8 52.32 -14.91 10.14
N HIS A 9 53.44 -14.41 10.71
CA HIS A 9 53.42 -13.27 11.62
C HIS A 9 53.07 -11.92 10.90
N ARG A 10 53.60 -11.74 9.68
CA ARG A 10 53.26 -10.57 8.85
C ARG A 10 51.81 -10.59 8.40
N VAL A 11 51.30 -11.71 7.95
CA VAL A 11 49.91 -11.89 7.55
C VAL A 11 48.99 -11.58 8.74
N ARG A 12 49.25 -12.12 9.93
CA ARG A 12 48.46 -11.86 11.13
C ARG A 12 48.46 -10.38 11.52
N ARG A 13 49.58 -9.66 11.47
CA ARG A 13 49.67 -8.22 11.74
C ARG A 13 48.90 -7.41 10.73
N THR A 14 48.95 -7.75 9.44
CA THR A 14 48.17 -7.07 8.39
C THR A 14 46.68 -7.27 8.59
N LEU A 15 46.24 -8.50 8.87
CA LEU A 15 44.86 -8.82 9.16
C LEU A 15 44.34 -8.04 10.39
N LEU A 16 45.12 -7.98 11.47
CA LEU A 16 44.74 -7.19 12.67
C LEU A 16 44.65 -5.69 12.38
N ARG A 17 45.53 -5.15 11.53
CA ARG A 17 45.42 -3.75 11.09
C ARG A 17 44.16 -3.51 10.26
N LEU A 18 43.88 -4.37 9.30
CA LEU A 18 42.64 -4.29 8.49
C LEU A 18 41.38 -4.37 9.36
N LEU A 19 41.33 -5.33 10.29
CA LEU A 19 40.22 -5.46 11.23
C LEU A 19 40.02 -4.21 12.11
N ARG A 20 41.14 -3.61 12.59
CA ARG A 20 41.08 -2.36 13.35
C ARG A 20 40.53 -1.20 12.50
N TRP A 21 40.99 -1.03 11.27
CA TRP A 21 40.49 0.00 10.39
C TRP A 21 39.03 -0.22 9.99
N LEU A 22 38.64 -1.49 9.76
CA LEU A 22 37.24 -1.85 9.53
C LEU A 22 36.37 -1.51 10.74
N ALA A 23 36.81 -1.86 11.94
CA ALA A 23 36.09 -1.51 13.17
C ALA A 23 35.94 0.01 13.35
N VAL A 24 37.01 0.78 13.11
CA VAL A 24 36.93 2.26 13.14
C VAL A 24 35.95 2.77 12.09
N ALA A 25 36.00 2.27 10.87
CA ALA A 25 35.09 2.67 9.79
C ALA A 25 33.62 2.38 10.17
N VAL A 26 33.34 1.20 10.73
CA VAL A 26 32.00 0.82 11.19
C VAL A 26 31.53 1.77 12.31
N VAL A 27 32.38 2.08 13.30
CA VAL A 27 32.05 3.03 14.38
C VAL A 27 31.72 4.41 13.81
N LEU A 28 32.57 4.94 12.92
CA LEU A 28 32.35 6.25 12.30
C LEU A 28 31.07 6.28 11.48
N LEU A 29 30.82 5.23 10.69
CA LEU A 29 29.57 5.12 9.92
C LEU A 29 28.35 5.02 10.82
N THR A 30 28.44 4.28 11.93
CA THR A 30 27.36 4.19 12.93
C THR A 30 27.06 5.54 13.54
N VAL A 31 28.09 6.26 14.01
CA VAL A 31 27.95 7.59 14.60
C VAL A 31 27.36 8.58 13.59
N ALA A 32 27.86 8.57 12.35
CA ALA A 32 27.32 9.41 11.28
C ALA A 32 25.85 9.09 11.00
N SER A 33 25.48 7.81 10.90
CA SER A 33 24.10 7.36 10.71
C SER A 33 23.19 7.78 11.87
N LEU A 34 23.61 7.59 13.11
CA LEU A 34 22.84 8.00 14.29
C LEU A 34 22.64 9.51 14.33
N THR A 35 23.70 10.29 14.07
CA THR A 35 23.62 11.75 14.02
C THR A 35 22.68 12.21 12.91
N TYR A 36 22.82 11.65 11.70
CA TYR A 36 21.91 11.95 10.58
C TYR A 36 20.47 11.63 10.93
N ASN A 37 20.20 10.45 11.51
CA ASN A 37 18.85 10.04 11.90
C ASN A 37 18.26 10.92 13.00
N LEU A 38 19.09 11.43 13.91
CA LEU A 38 18.67 12.39 14.93
C LEU A 38 18.26 13.73 14.31
N LEU A 39 19.07 14.25 13.40
CA LEU A 39 18.85 15.54 12.74
C LEU A 39 17.69 15.52 11.73
N THR A 40 17.38 14.35 11.19
CA THR A 40 16.33 14.16 10.17
C THR A 40 15.07 13.50 10.71
N ARG A 41 14.83 13.55 12.02
CA ARG A 41 13.60 12.98 12.61
C ARG A 41 12.36 13.52 11.91
N PRO A 42 11.37 12.67 11.64
CA PRO A 42 10.09 13.08 11.10
C PRO A 42 9.44 14.19 11.93
N ARG A 43 8.89 15.19 11.25
CA ARG A 43 8.14 16.28 11.88
C ARG A 43 6.69 16.17 11.47
N ALA A 44 5.78 16.58 12.35
CA ALA A 44 4.34 16.60 12.07
C ALA A 44 3.99 17.77 11.11
N ASP A 45 4.59 17.77 9.92
CA ASP A 45 4.29 18.74 8.88
C ASP A 45 3.14 18.21 8.00
N ARG A 46 1.93 18.59 8.36
CA ARG A 46 0.72 18.22 7.63
C ARG A 46 0.30 19.36 6.70
N PRO A 47 -0.03 19.07 5.42
CA PRO A 47 -0.61 20.09 4.57
C PRO A 47 -1.96 20.57 5.13
N PRO A 48 -2.36 21.83 4.88
CA PRO A 48 -3.67 22.32 5.28
C PRO A 48 -4.80 21.61 4.53
N GLY A 49 -6.00 21.63 5.09
CA GLY A 49 -7.21 21.12 4.42
C GLY A 49 -7.35 19.60 4.43
N LEU A 50 -6.62 18.87 5.26
CA LEU A 50 -6.85 17.44 5.45
C LEU A 50 -8.14 17.19 6.24
N THR A 51 -8.95 16.25 5.77
CA THR A 51 -10.19 15.83 6.44
C THR A 51 -9.98 14.53 7.20
N PHE A 52 -10.53 14.46 8.41
CA PHE A 52 -10.40 13.31 9.32
C PHE A 52 -11.76 12.87 9.85
N VAL A 53 -11.86 11.58 10.13
CA VAL A 53 -12.99 10.99 10.85
C VAL A 53 -12.47 10.04 11.93
N GLN A 54 -13.19 9.94 13.05
CA GLN A 54 -12.89 8.96 14.09
C GLN A 54 -13.38 7.58 13.65
N THR A 55 -12.45 6.62 13.53
CA THR A 55 -12.73 5.22 13.18
C THR A 55 -12.32 4.31 14.33
N GLY A 56 -13.31 3.93 15.16
CA GLY A 56 -12.99 3.24 16.41
C GLY A 56 -12.12 4.13 17.31
N ASP A 57 -10.91 3.71 17.57
CA ASP A 57 -9.97 4.35 18.50
C ASP A 57 -8.82 5.10 17.81
N LEU A 58 -8.92 5.36 16.50
CA LEU A 58 -7.92 6.13 15.74
C LEU A 58 -8.56 7.18 14.82
N GLN A 59 -7.82 8.23 14.53
CA GLN A 59 -8.19 9.22 13.54
C GLN A 59 -7.74 8.77 12.15
N THR A 60 -8.70 8.59 11.24
CA THR A 60 -8.47 8.23 9.85
C THR A 60 -8.59 9.45 8.95
N ARG A 61 -7.54 9.76 8.21
CA ARG A 61 -7.58 10.75 7.15
C ARG A 61 -8.27 10.16 5.92
N TYR A 62 -9.12 10.97 5.27
CA TYR A 62 -9.76 10.57 4.02
C TYR A 62 -9.90 11.74 3.04
N ARG A 63 -10.23 11.40 1.80
CA ARG A 63 -10.70 12.33 0.77
C ARG A 63 -12.06 11.86 0.27
N GLU A 64 -12.82 12.81 -0.25
CA GLU A 64 -14.11 12.53 -0.87
C GLU A 64 -14.28 13.26 -2.21
N TRP A 65 -15.06 12.66 -3.10
CA TRP A 65 -15.46 13.21 -4.39
C TRP A 65 -16.91 12.81 -4.66
N GLY A 66 -17.67 13.74 -5.27
CA GLY A 66 -19.09 13.55 -5.55
C GLY A 66 -19.96 13.56 -4.30
N SER A 67 -21.27 13.71 -4.52
CA SER A 67 -22.26 13.81 -3.43
C SER A 67 -23.49 12.95 -3.68
N THR A 68 -23.58 12.27 -4.83
CA THR A 68 -24.75 11.49 -5.26
C THR A 68 -24.35 10.07 -5.64
N GLY A 69 -25.34 9.20 -5.82
CA GLY A 69 -25.12 7.81 -6.26
C GLY A 69 -24.63 6.86 -5.15
N SER A 70 -24.33 5.63 -5.54
CA SER A 70 -23.85 4.60 -4.62
C SER A 70 -22.44 4.87 -4.12
N PRO A 71 -22.14 4.54 -2.86
CA PRO A 71 -20.81 4.82 -2.30
C PRO A 71 -19.75 3.84 -2.77
N VAL A 72 -18.56 4.36 -3.00
CA VAL A 72 -17.33 3.61 -3.31
C VAL A 72 -16.25 3.98 -2.30
N VAL A 73 -15.60 3.01 -1.71
CA VAL A 73 -14.47 3.21 -0.79
C VAL A 73 -13.20 2.63 -1.42
N LEU A 74 -12.21 3.50 -1.63
CA LEU A 74 -10.93 3.20 -2.22
C LEU A 74 -9.90 2.95 -1.12
N VAL A 75 -9.30 1.77 -1.13
CA VAL A 75 -8.35 1.29 -0.11
C VAL A 75 -6.95 1.21 -0.72
N PRO A 76 -5.99 2.02 -0.23
CA PRO A 76 -4.66 2.11 -0.81
C PRO A 76 -3.81 0.88 -0.55
N GLY A 77 -2.82 0.69 -1.42
CA GLY A 77 -1.75 -0.26 -1.24
C GLY A 77 -0.64 0.22 -0.31
N ALA A 78 0.43 -0.54 -0.24
CA ALA A 78 1.60 -0.15 0.53
C ALA A 78 2.24 1.13 -0.04
N PHE A 79 2.63 2.05 0.84
CA PHE A 79 3.23 3.36 0.52
C PHE A 79 2.31 4.37 -0.18
N GLU A 80 1.04 4.04 -0.36
CA GLU A 80 0.05 4.90 -0.98
C GLU A 80 -0.81 5.63 0.07
N THR A 81 -1.55 6.59 -0.43
CA THR A 81 -2.49 7.39 0.37
C THR A 81 -3.78 7.63 -0.42
N ALA A 82 -4.78 8.22 0.22
CA ALA A 82 -6.00 8.67 -0.46
C ALA A 82 -5.72 9.63 -1.64
N ASP A 83 -4.55 10.31 -1.65
CA ASP A 83 -4.19 11.24 -2.72
C ASP A 83 -3.83 10.54 -4.03
N THR A 84 -3.37 9.27 -3.98
CA THR A 84 -3.05 8.49 -5.18
C THR A 84 -4.28 8.19 -6.03
N PHE A 85 -5.47 8.23 -5.43
CA PHE A 85 -6.75 8.02 -6.11
C PHE A 85 -7.38 9.30 -6.69
N ALA A 86 -6.69 10.44 -6.70
CA ALA A 86 -7.31 11.70 -7.09
C ALA A 86 -7.93 11.68 -8.50
N ALA A 87 -7.26 11.08 -9.48
CA ALA A 87 -7.77 10.99 -10.86
C ALA A 87 -8.98 10.06 -10.94
N LEU A 88 -8.94 8.89 -10.32
CA LEU A 88 -10.06 7.95 -10.26
C LEU A 88 -11.24 8.53 -9.46
N GLY A 89 -10.97 9.14 -8.31
CA GLY A 89 -11.97 9.77 -7.47
C GLY A 89 -12.73 10.88 -8.22
N THR A 90 -12.00 11.69 -9.00
CA THR A 90 -12.62 12.72 -9.86
C THR A 90 -13.49 12.08 -10.96
N ALA A 91 -13.00 11.00 -11.60
CA ALA A 91 -13.73 10.32 -12.66
C ALA A 91 -15.03 9.65 -12.16
N LEU A 92 -15.02 9.08 -10.96
CA LEU A 92 -16.18 8.45 -10.33
C LEU A 92 -17.12 9.46 -9.63
N GLY A 93 -16.58 10.56 -9.14
CA GLY A 93 -17.34 11.56 -8.38
C GLY A 93 -18.42 12.31 -9.19
N THR A 94 -18.49 12.08 -10.50
CA THR A 94 -19.56 12.61 -11.37
C THR A 94 -20.92 11.97 -11.08
N ASP A 95 -20.93 10.73 -10.60
CA ASP A 95 -22.13 9.91 -10.43
C ASP A 95 -22.11 8.98 -9.20
N HIS A 96 -21.04 9.02 -8.42
CA HIS A 96 -20.86 8.22 -7.20
C HIS A 96 -20.35 9.09 -6.04
N ARG A 97 -20.65 8.68 -4.81
CA ARG A 97 -20.00 9.18 -3.59
C ARG A 97 -18.73 8.38 -3.36
N VAL A 98 -17.59 8.97 -3.59
CA VAL A 98 -16.30 8.29 -3.56
C VAL A 98 -15.50 8.73 -2.35
N TYR A 99 -14.99 7.79 -1.60
CA TYR A 99 -14.14 8.00 -0.44
C TYR A 99 -12.83 7.24 -0.64
N ALA A 100 -11.71 7.87 -0.35
CA ALA A 100 -10.43 7.19 -0.23
C ALA A 100 -9.86 7.47 1.15
N LEU A 101 -9.35 6.47 1.85
CA LEU A 101 -8.80 6.63 3.20
C LEU A 101 -7.31 6.32 3.23
N ASP A 102 -6.59 6.94 4.16
CA ASP A 102 -5.24 6.52 4.52
C ASP A 102 -5.32 5.40 5.57
N LEU A 103 -4.65 4.28 5.35
CA LEU A 103 -4.56 3.22 6.35
C LEU A 103 -3.66 3.66 7.52
N THR A 104 -3.90 3.13 8.72
CA THR A 104 -3.09 3.43 9.90
C THR A 104 -1.61 3.12 9.65
N GLY A 105 -0.74 4.07 9.99
CA GLY A 105 0.70 3.95 9.73
C GLY A 105 1.12 4.27 8.29
N THR A 106 0.17 4.69 7.45
CA THR A 106 0.44 5.26 6.13
C THR A 106 -0.27 6.62 6.00
N GLY A 107 0.16 7.44 5.07
CA GLY A 107 -0.48 8.73 4.85
C GLY A 107 -0.46 9.64 6.07
N TYR A 108 -1.61 10.24 6.34
CA TYR A 108 -1.82 11.18 7.45
C TYR A 108 -2.73 10.63 8.54
N SER A 109 -3.21 9.40 8.42
CA SER A 109 -3.94 8.72 9.49
C SER A 109 -3.04 8.49 10.70
N GLN A 110 -3.65 8.44 11.88
CA GLN A 110 -2.94 8.17 13.12
C GLN A 110 -2.24 6.80 13.06
N PRO A 111 -0.91 6.72 13.22
CA PRO A 111 -0.22 5.44 13.24
C PRO A 111 -0.49 4.71 14.55
N LYS A 112 -1.17 3.56 14.47
CA LYS A 112 -1.52 2.72 15.62
C LYS A 112 -1.30 1.24 15.30
N PRO A 113 -0.40 0.54 15.99
CA PRO A 113 -0.22 -0.89 15.82
C PRO A 113 -1.44 -1.69 16.34
N PRO A 114 -1.59 -2.96 15.89
CA PRO A 114 -0.71 -3.69 15.01
C PRO A 114 -0.94 -3.36 13.53
N PHE A 115 0.13 -3.34 12.72
CA PHE A 115 0.03 -3.07 11.28
C PHE A 115 -0.18 -4.39 10.52
N THR A 116 -1.38 -4.95 10.64
CA THR A 116 -1.78 -6.24 10.07
C THR A 116 -3.00 -6.08 9.17
N VAL A 117 -3.22 -7.02 8.26
CA VAL A 117 -4.39 -7.01 7.36
C VAL A 117 -5.71 -6.95 8.15
N ALA A 118 -5.80 -7.66 9.28
CA ALA A 118 -6.99 -7.65 10.13
C ALA A 118 -7.26 -6.27 10.75
N HIS A 119 -6.23 -5.58 11.24
CA HIS A 119 -6.41 -4.23 11.78
C HIS A 119 -6.77 -3.21 10.71
N PHE A 120 -6.18 -3.32 9.51
CA PHE A 120 -6.54 -2.47 8.39
C PHE A 120 -7.99 -2.72 7.92
N ALA A 121 -8.41 -3.98 7.84
CA ALA A 121 -9.80 -4.32 7.49
C ALA A 121 -10.80 -3.79 8.54
N ALA A 122 -10.47 -3.92 9.83
CA ALA A 122 -11.27 -3.34 10.91
C ALA A 122 -11.36 -1.81 10.80
N GLN A 123 -10.26 -1.10 10.43
CA GLN A 123 -10.28 0.34 10.18
C GLN A 123 -11.22 0.68 9.01
N VAL A 124 -11.18 -0.07 7.90
CA VAL A 124 -12.10 0.14 6.75
C VAL A 124 -13.54 -0.03 7.17
N LEU A 125 -13.87 -1.08 7.93
CA LEU A 125 -15.23 -1.31 8.43
C LEU A 125 -15.68 -0.25 9.43
N ALA A 126 -14.79 0.22 10.31
CA ALA A 126 -15.07 1.34 11.20
C ALA A 126 -15.26 2.65 10.43
N PHE A 127 -14.54 2.86 9.32
CA PHE A 127 -14.75 3.98 8.42
C PHE A 127 -16.15 3.93 7.76
N VAL A 128 -16.53 2.77 7.21
CA VAL A 128 -17.86 2.53 6.65
C VAL A 128 -18.96 2.88 7.66
N GLN A 129 -18.79 2.47 8.91
CA GLN A 129 -19.73 2.77 10.00
C GLN A 129 -19.74 4.26 10.36
N ALA A 130 -18.58 4.89 10.52
CA ALA A 130 -18.46 6.30 10.88
C ALA A 130 -19.06 7.22 9.82
N MET A 131 -18.91 6.86 8.54
CA MET A 131 -19.51 7.57 7.41
C MET A 131 -20.99 7.20 7.16
N ARG A 132 -21.58 6.31 7.98
CA ARG A 132 -22.97 5.81 7.87
C ARG A 132 -23.27 5.14 6.51
N LEU A 133 -22.28 4.49 5.92
CA LEU A 133 -22.42 3.78 4.63
C LEU A 133 -22.95 2.36 4.87
N THR A 134 -24.24 2.24 5.19
CA THR A 134 -24.87 0.97 5.59
C THR A 134 -26.22 0.75 4.90
N GLY A 135 -26.70 -0.48 4.86
CA GLY A 135 -27.95 -0.84 4.23
C GLY A 135 -27.90 -0.60 2.71
N ARG A 136 -28.81 0.22 2.18
CA ARG A 136 -28.82 0.59 0.75
C ARG A 136 -27.60 1.41 0.33
N ASP A 137 -26.94 2.02 1.28
CA ASP A 137 -25.72 2.79 1.10
C ASP A 137 -24.44 1.98 1.43
N ALA A 138 -24.55 0.64 1.49
CA ALA A 138 -23.35 -0.18 1.65
C ALA A 138 -22.39 0.03 0.46
N PRO A 139 -21.08 0.28 0.72
CA PRO A 139 -20.14 0.66 -0.34
C PRO A 139 -19.64 -0.55 -1.12
N VAL A 140 -19.24 -0.29 -2.37
CA VAL A 140 -18.28 -1.14 -3.07
C VAL A 140 -16.87 -0.77 -2.58
N LEU A 141 -16.08 -1.77 -2.19
CA LEU A 141 -14.68 -1.59 -1.80
C LEU A 141 -13.77 -1.85 -3.01
N VAL A 142 -12.87 -0.92 -3.29
CA VAL A 142 -11.84 -1.07 -4.33
C VAL A 142 -10.48 -1.07 -3.64
N GLY A 143 -9.83 -2.22 -3.57
CA GLY A 143 -8.51 -2.35 -2.95
C GLY A 143 -7.41 -2.40 -3.99
N HIS A 144 -6.43 -1.49 -3.91
CA HIS A 144 -5.29 -1.45 -4.80
C HIS A 144 -4.09 -2.18 -4.21
N SER A 145 -3.40 -3.00 -5.03
CA SER A 145 -2.19 -3.70 -4.61
C SER A 145 -2.45 -4.49 -3.31
N SER A 146 -1.64 -4.33 -2.26
CA SER A 146 -1.90 -4.94 -0.94
C SER A 146 -3.21 -4.48 -0.28
N GLY A 147 -3.79 -3.37 -0.69
CA GLY A 147 -5.14 -2.94 -0.32
C GLY A 147 -6.23 -3.89 -0.80
N ALA A 148 -5.97 -4.72 -1.82
CA ALA A 148 -6.88 -5.80 -2.25
C ALA A 148 -7.10 -6.81 -1.12
N ALA A 149 -6.04 -7.20 -0.40
CA ALA A 149 -6.16 -8.08 0.77
C ALA A 149 -6.99 -7.42 1.89
N VAL A 150 -6.78 -6.13 2.13
CA VAL A 150 -7.54 -5.38 3.15
C VAL A 150 -9.01 -5.28 2.77
N ALA A 151 -9.32 -4.90 1.52
CA ALA A 151 -10.68 -4.82 1.00
C ALA A 151 -11.36 -6.20 0.98
N GLY A 152 -10.64 -7.25 0.59
CA GLY A 152 -11.12 -8.62 0.58
C GLY A 152 -11.50 -9.12 1.98
N LEU A 153 -10.64 -8.89 2.98
CA LEU A 153 -10.95 -9.26 4.36
C LEU A 153 -12.12 -8.45 4.93
N ALA A 154 -12.11 -7.13 4.68
CA ALA A 154 -13.21 -6.26 5.09
C ALA A 154 -14.55 -6.68 4.44
N ALA A 155 -14.54 -7.18 3.20
CA ALA A 155 -15.72 -7.69 2.54
C ALA A 155 -16.25 -8.99 3.18
N VAL A 156 -15.36 -9.91 3.55
CA VAL A 156 -15.73 -11.15 4.25
C VAL A 156 -16.28 -10.85 5.65
N GLU A 157 -15.58 -10.04 6.44
CA GLU A 157 -15.97 -9.73 7.83
C GLU A 157 -17.13 -8.71 7.90
N GLY A 158 -17.27 -7.90 6.87
CA GLY A 158 -18.32 -6.88 6.76
C GLY A 158 -19.69 -7.46 6.47
N GLY A 159 -19.78 -8.56 5.72
CA GLY A 159 -21.05 -9.15 5.28
C GLY A 159 -21.90 -8.10 4.54
N SER A 160 -23.14 -7.91 4.97
CA SER A 160 -24.09 -6.96 4.36
C SER A 160 -23.68 -5.46 4.46
N ARG A 161 -22.62 -5.14 5.20
CA ARG A 161 -22.05 -3.78 5.27
C ARG A 161 -21.21 -3.43 4.04
N VAL A 162 -20.96 -4.38 3.14
CA VAL A 162 -20.19 -4.20 1.91
C VAL A 162 -21.03 -4.73 0.74
N ALA A 163 -21.22 -3.91 -0.28
CA ALA A 163 -22.04 -4.26 -1.43
C ALA A 163 -21.28 -5.00 -2.54
N GLY A 164 -19.98 -4.84 -2.62
CA GLY A 164 -19.11 -5.49 -3.59
C GLY A 164 -17.64 -5.25 -3.33
N VAL A 165 -16.75 -6.01 -3.95
CA VAL A 165 -15.31 -5.84 -3.82
C VAL A 165 -14.59 -5.96 -5.16
N MET A 166 -13.64 -5.04 -5.40
CA MET A 166 -12.73 -5.07 -6.55
C MET A 166 -11.29 -5.23 -6.07
N PHE A 167 -10.58 -6.19 -6.66
CA PHE A 167 -9.14 -6.29 -6.58
C PHE A 167 -8.54 -5.53 -7.76
N LEU A 168 -7.82 -4.48 -7.46
CA LEU A 168 -7.18 -3.59 -8.41
C LEU A 168 -5.66 -3.76 -8.31
N ASP A 169 -5.04 -4.26 -9.38
CA ASP A 169 -3.59 -4.47 -9.45
C ASP A 169 -3.02 -5.23 -8.23
N GLY A 170 -3.79 -6.19 -7.67
CA GLY A 170 -3.43 -6.93 -6.47
C GLY A 170 -4.01 -8.34 -6.45
N ASP A 171 -3.21 -9.31 -6.02
CA ASP A 171 -3.58 -10.73 -5.90
C ASP A 171 -3.98 -11.13 -4.47
N ALA A 172 -3.73 -10.26 -3.49
CA ALA A 172 -3.92 -10.50 -2.08
C ALA A 172 -3.14 -11.70 -1.52
N GLU A 173 -2.17 -12.24 -2.26
CA GLU A 173 -1.32 -13.34 -1.84
C GLU A 173 -0.03 -12.86 -1.17
N PRO A 174 0.59 -13.71 -0.33
CA PRO A 174 1.87 -13.37 0.30
C PRO A 174 2.96 -13.22 -0.76
N LEU A 175 3.63 -12.07 -0.79
CA LEU A 175 4.78 -11.91 -1.67
C LEU A 175 5.91 -12.85 -1.25
N PRO A 176 6.39 -13.73 -2.17
CA PRO A 176 7.59 -14.50 -1.93
C PRO A 176 8.77 -13.54 -1.80
N GLY A 177 9.42 -13.50 -0.66
CA GLY A 177 10.51 -12.56 -0.44
C GLY A 177 11.71 -13.20 0.24
N PRO A 178 12.94 -12.81 -0.12
CA PRO A 178 14.14 -13.30 0.54
C PRO A 178 14.19 -12.83 1.98
N THR A 179 13.74 -13.67 2.90
CA THR A 179 13.75 -13.42 4.36
C THR A 179 15.14 -13.08 4.90
N PHE A 180 16.20 -13.52 4.21
CA PHE A 180 17.58 -13.27 4.58
C PHE A 180 18.01 -11.81 4.36
N LEU A 181 17.72 -11.22 3.19
CA LEU A 181 18.11 -9.83 2.89
C LEU A 181 17.39 -8.83 3.79
N ARG A 182 16.15 -9.13 4.21
CA ARG A 182 15.41 -8.31 5.18
C ARG A 182 16.06 -8.22 6.55
N ARG A 183 16.92 -9.22 6.92
CA ARG A 183 17.64 -9.23 8.19
C ARG A 183 19.00 -8.54 8.14
N LEU A 184 19.56 -8.30 6.95
CA LEU A 184 20.88 -7.69 6.79
C LEU A 184 20.87 -6.17 6.91
N VAL A 185 19.77 -5.53 6.53
CA VAL A 185 19.66 -4.06 6.61
C VAL A 185 19.06 -3.69 7.96
N VAL A 186 19.93 -3.39 8.93
CA VAL A 186 19.58 -3.08 10.33
C VAL A 186 19.70 -1.58 10.63
N ASP A 187 19.05 -1.13 11.70
CA ASP A 187 19.26 0.22 12.23
C ASP A 187 20.70 0.34 12.78
N PRO A 188 21.31 1.54 12.67
CA PRO A 188 20.72 2.81 12.19
C PRO A 188 20.76 2.99 10.66
N TYR A 189 21.44 2.11 9.94
CA TYR A 189 21.74 2.27 8.50
C TYR A 189 20.48 2.23 7.63
N ARG A 190 19.56 1.33 7.93
CA ARG A 190 18.27 1.19 7.26
C ARG A 190 17.51 2.50 7.23
N THR A 191 17.35 3.13 8.39
CA THR A 191 16.70 4.42 8.56
C THR A 191 17.43 5.52 7.79
N THR A 192 18.76 5.54 7.83
CA THR A 192 19.58 6.50 7.07
C THR A 192 19.35 6.36 5.56
N LEU A 193 19.44 5.15 5.02
CA LEU A 193 19.24 4.90 3.59
C LEU A 193 17.83 5.28 3.14
N PHE A 194 16.82 4.92 3.91
CA PHE A 194 15.43 5.28 3.63
C PHE A 194 15.24 6.80 3.57
N ARG A 195 15.73 7.52 4.57
CA ARG A 195 15.57 8.98 4.63
C ARG A 195 16.41 9.71 3.58
N LEU A 196 17.58 9.19 3.21
CA LEU A 196 18.37 9.70 2.08
C LEU A 196 17.62 9.50 0.76
N GLY A 197 17.04 8.31 0.55
CA GLY A 197 16.22 8.02 -0.62
C GLY A 197 15.02 8.96 -0.74
N LEU A 198 14.28 9.16 0.35
CA LEU A 198 13.13 10.07 0.37
C LEU A 198 13.51 11.54 0.08
N ARG A 199 14.73 11.97 0.42
CA ARG A 199 15.19 13.33 0.12
C ARG A 199 15.58 13.55 -1.34
N SER A 200 15.78 12.48 -2.08
CA SER A 200 16.14 12.55 -3.50
C SER A 200 14.88 12.57 -4.37
N ASP A 201 14.61 13.69 -5.02
CA ASP A 201 13.54 13.80 -6.01
C ASP A 201 13.70 12.78 -7.14
N TRP A 202 14.94 12.50 -7.51
CA TRP A 202 15.24 11.49 -8.52
C TRP A 202 14.80 10.09 -8.08
N VAL A 203 15.07 9.68 -6.83
CA VAL A 203 14.63 8.39 -6.30
C VAL A 203 13.11 8.29 -6.28
N VAL A 204 12.41 9.32 -5.78
CA VAL A 204 10.95 9.33 -5.73
C VAL A 204 10.35 9.24 -7.12
N ARG A 205 10.88 10.01 -8.10
CA ARG A 205 10.43 9.94 -9.50
C ARG A 205 10.71 8.58 -10.12
N ALA A 206 11.90 8.02 -9.92
CA ALA A 206 12.27 6.72 -10.48
C ALA A 206 11.36 5.60 -9.95
N LEU A 207 11.02 5.60 -8.66
CA LEU A 207 10.08 4.66 -8.07
C LEU A 207 8.66 4.83 -8.64
N TYR A 208 8.19 6.07 -8.76
CA TYR A 208 6.90 6.37 -9.36
C TYR A 208 6.86 5.93 -10.83
N ASP A 209 7.85 6.31 -11.65
CA ASP A 209 7.91 5.97 -13.08
C ASP A 209 7.97 4.44 -13.30
N ALA A 210 8.68 3.71 -12.42
CA ALA A 210 8.72 2.25 -12.47
C ALA A 210 7.36 1.61 -12.26
N GLN A 211 6.54 2.17 -11.36
CA GLN A 211 5.21 1.65 -11.04
C GLN A 211 4.13 2.16 -12.01
N CYS A 212 4.22 3.40 -12.42
CA CYS A 212 3.18 4.05 -13.21
C CYS A 212 3.36 3.84 -14.73
N GLY A 213 4.59 3.82 -15.19
CA GLY A 213 4.94 3.62 -16.61
C GLY A 213 4.80 4.90 -17.46
N PRO A 214 4.98 4.75 -18.78
CA PRO A 214 5.08 5.89 -19.69
C PRO A 214 3.76 6.63 -19.94
N THR A 215 2.63 6.00 -19.64
CA THR A 215 1.28 6.58 -19.82
C THR A 215 0.91 7.53 -18.69
N CYS A 216 1.69 7.58 -17.63
CA CYS A 216 1.42 8.44 -16.48
C CYS A 216 2.00 9.84 -16.63
N PRO A 217 1.37 10.86 -16.02
CA PRO A 217 1.93 12.19 -15.98
C PRO A 217 3.25 12.20 -15.20
N ARG A 218 4.24 12.94 -15.69
CA ARG A 218 5.49 13.15 -14.96
C ARG A 218 5.22 13.91 -13.66
N LEU A 219 5.83 13.46 -12.56
CA LEU A 219 5.70 14.15 -11.29
C LEU A 219 6.35 15.55 -11.37
N THR A 220 5.56 16.57 -11.05
CA THR A 220 6.06 17.92 -10.74
C THR A 220 6.79 17.91 -9.38
N ALA A 221 7.39 19.01 -8.97
CA ALA A 221 7.93 19.13 -7.60
C ALA A 221 6.84 18.92 -6.53
N ALA A 222 5.66 19.50 -6.73
CA ALA A 222 4.50 19.27 -5.85
C ALA A 222 4.04 17.81 -5.87
N GLY A 223 4.06 17.15 -7.03
CA GLY A 223 3.75 15.72 -7.15
C GLY A 223 4.72 14.83 -6.37
N VAL A 224 6.02 15.17 -6.35
CA VAL A 224 7.01 14.46 -5.51
C VAL A 224 6.65 14.56 -4.03
N GLU A 225 6.19 15.73 -3.57
CA GLU A 225 5.79 15.92 -2.17
C GLU A 225 4.53 15.11 -1.79
N VAL A 226 3.62 14.86 -2.71
CA VAL A 226 2.45 13.97 -2.48
C VAL A 226 2.89 12.56 -2.10
N TRP A 227 3.97 12.05 -2.69
CA TRP A 227 4.51 10.73 -2.37
C TRP A 227 5.47 10.74 -1.17
N ARG A 228 6.26 11.80 -1.02
CA ARG A 228 7.30 11.92 0.01
C ARG A 228 6.75 12.23 1.39
N ARG A 229 5.94 13.30 1.49
CA ARG A 229 5.52 13.88 2.77
C ARG A 229 4.74 12.92 3.67
N PRO A 230 3.83 12.07 3.16
CA PRO A 230 3.18 11.07 3.98
C PRO A 230 4.14 10.09 4.66
N LEU A 231 5.19 9.67 3.96
CA LEU A 231 6.21 8.75 4.51
C LEU A 231 7.10 9.40 5.58
N GLN A 232 7.12 10.72 5.65
CA GLN A 232 7.85 11.50 6.64
C GLN A 232 7.00 11.86 7.88
N GLN A 233 5.75 11.38 7.97
CA GLN A 233 4.92 11.62 9.15
C GLN A 233 5.45 10.83 10.35
N PRO A 234 5.39 11.40 11.58
CA PRO A 234 5.80 10.69 12.79
C PRO A 234 5.05 9.36 12.95
N GLY A 235 5.80 8.28 13.18
CA GLY A 235 5.26 6.93 13.36
C GLY A 235 5.17 6.10 12.07
N ASN A 236 5.04 6.72 10.89
CA ASN A 236 4.87 5.97 9.62
C ASN A 236 6.12 5.19 9.22
N GLU A 237 7.32 5.71 9.50
CA GLU A 237 8.55 4.95 9.29
C GLU A 237 8.58 3.66 10.13
N GLY A 238 8.16 3.74 11.39
CA GLY A 238 8.04 2.57 12.27
C GLY A 238 7.00 1.56 11.79
N ALA A 239 5.85 2.06 11.30
CA ALA A 239 4.81 1.24 10.69
C ALA A 239 5.32 0.52 9.44
N LEU A 240 6.01 1.25 8.54
CA LEU A 240 6.64 0.70 7.36
C LEU A 240 7.59 -0.46 7.70
N TRP A 241 8.51 -0.25 8.64
CA TRP A 241 9.44 -1.30 9.05
C TRP A 241 8.74 -2.48 9.72
N SER A 242 7.62 -2.25 10.42
CA SER A 242 6.79 -3.31 10.97
C SER A 242 6.16 -4.14 9.84
N ILE A 243 5.52 -3.52 8.88
CA ILE A 243 4.92 -4.17 7.71
C ILE A 243 5.96 -4.98 6.92
N LEU A 244 7.13 -4.39 6.64
CA LEU A 244 8.18 -5.09 5.91
C LEU A 244 8.77 -6.29 6.67
N ARG A 245 8.74 -6.29 7.99
CA ARG A 245 9.17 -7.43 8.83
C ARG A 245 8.13 -8.53 8.91
N THR A 246 6.85 -8.17 9.08
CA THR A 246 5.74 -9.13 9.24
C THR A 246 5.22 -9.66 7.91
N GLY A 247 5.45 -8.94 6.83
CA GLY A 247 4.95 -9.19 5.48
C GLY A 247 3.95 -8.12 5.06
N ILE A 248 3.90 -7.87 3.76
CA ILE A 248 2.87 -6.99 3.15
C ILE A 248 1.51 -7.64 3.39
N PRO A 249 0.44 -6.85 3.66
CA PRO A 249 -0.90 -7.37 3.86
C PRO A 249 -1.31 -8.36 2.77
N SER A 250 -1.70 -9.56 3.20
CA SER A 250 -2.12 -10.66 2.34
C SER A 250 -3.21 -11.48 3.04
N LEU A 251 -3.94 -12.27 2.28
CA LEU A 251 -4.97 -13.18 2.79
C LEU A 251 -4.43 -14.60 2.91
N THR A 252 -4.90 -15.31 3.91
CA THR A 252 -4.68 -16.75 4.05
C THR A 252 -5.56 -17.53 3.08
N GLY A 253 -5.20 -18.79 2.77
CA GLY A 253 -6.03 -19.68 1.97
C GLY A 253 -7.49 -19.72 2.42
N PRO A 254 -7.79 -19.99 3.72
CA PRO A 254 -9.17 -19.98 4.23
C PRO A 254 -9.91 -18.65 4.04
N GLN A 255 -9.24 -17.50 4.14
CA GLN A 255 -9.84 -16.18 3.89
C GLN A 255 -10.19 -15.98 2.42
N LEU A 256 -9.31 -16.39 1.50
CA LEU A 256 -9.59 -16.40 0.07
C LEU A 256 -10.75 -17.35 -0.29
N ASP A 257 -10.82 -18.53 0.34
CA ASP A 257 -11.91 -19.49 0.17
C ASP A 257 -13.24 -18.93 0.69
N ALA A 258 -13.24 -18.23 1.83
CA ALA A 258 -14.42 -17.54 2.35
C ALA A 258 -14.88 -16.43 1.39
N LEU A 259 -13.94 -15.64 0.84
CA LEU A 259 -14.27 -14.63 -0.15
C LEU A 259 -14.85 -15.28 -1.42
N ARG A 260 -14.27 -16.35 -1.91
CA ARG A 260 -14.76 -17.11 -3.07
C ARG A 260 -16.18 -17.62 -2.85
N ALA A 261 -16.45 -18.21 -1.68
CA ALA A 261 -17.76 -18.77 -1.34
C ALA A 261 -18.83 -17.69 -1.11
N SER A 262 -18.42 -16.46 -0.81
CA SER A 262 -19.36 -15.37 -0.60
C SER A 262 -20.11 -15.06 -1.90
N ALA A 263 -21.40 -14.79 -1.79
CA ALA A 263 -22.22 -14.36 -2.92
C ALA A 263 -22.00 -12.89 -3.30
N LEU A 264 -21.06 -12.19 -2.66
CA LEU A 264 -20.75 -10.78 -2.92
C LEU A 264 -20.31 -10.57 -4.38
N PRO A 265 -20.80 -9.55 -5.08
CA PRO A 265 -20.28 -9.14 -6.37
C PRO A 265 -18.78 -8.82 -6.29
N LYS A 266 -18.01 -9.43 -7.17
CA LYS A 266 -16.54 -9.31 -7.22
C LYS A 266 -16.08 -8.86 -8.58
N SER A 267 -14.92 -8.19 -8.63
CA SER A 267 -14.25 -7.80 -9.87
C SER A 267 -12.75 -7.85 -9.68
N VAL A 268 -12.03 -8.13 -10.76
CA VAL A 268 -10.56 -8.07 -10.81
C VAL A 268 -10.18 -7.20 -11.99
N VAL A 269 -9.36 -6.20 -11.74
CA VAL A 269 -8.86 -5.28 -12.77
C VAL A 269 -7.34 -5.14 -12.60
N PHE A 270 -6.63 -5.21 -13.72
CA PHE A 270 -5.17 -5.05 -13.73
C PHE A 270 -4.72 -4.17 -14.90
N GLY A 271 -3.61 -3.47 -14.71
CA GLY A 271 -2.86 -2.87 -15.80
C GLY A 271 -2.28 -3.94 -16.72
N ALA A 272 -2.43 -3.77 -18.04
CA ALA A 272 -1.95 -4.74 -19.01
C ALA A 272 -0.43 -4.98 -18.98
N ASP A 273 0.32 -3.97 -18.50
CA ASP A 273 1.78 -4.00 -18.40
C ASP A 273 2.27 -4.01 -16.94
N ASP A 274 1.43 -4.46 -15.98
CA ASP A 274 1.81 -4.49 -14.58
C ASP A 274 2.95 -5.50 -14.36
N PRO A 275 4.13 -5.06 -13.86
CA PRO A 275 5.27 -5.96 -13.62
C PRO A 275 5.02 -6.94 -12.46
N GLN A 276 3.95 -6.78 -11.70
CA GLN A 276 3.64 -7.63 -10.54
C GLN A 276 2.87 -8.91 -10.92
N TYR A 277 2.60 -9.16 -12.20
CA TYR A 277 2.08 -10.46 -12.67
C TYR A 277 3.00 -11.66 -12.40
N ALA A 278 4.18 -11.43 -11.85
CA ALA A 278 5.18 -12.47 -11.67
C ALA A 278 4.74 -13.58 -10.69
N THR A 279 3.74 -13.35 -9.84
CA THR A 279 3.26 -14.32 -8.86
C THR A 279 1.95 -14.97 -9.26
N SER A 280 0.99 -14.21 -9.78
CA SER A 280 -0.32 -14.72 -10.23
C SER A 280 -0.82 -13.92 -11.41
N THR A 281 -1.32 -14.59 -12.42
CA THR A 281 -1.99 -13.93 -13.54
C THR A 281 -3.35 -13.35 -13.10
N PRO A 282 -3.84 -12.27 -13.73
CA PRO A 282 -5.17 -11.73 -13.43
C PRO A 282 -6.31 -12.76 -13.50
N ALA A 283 -6.20 -13.73 -14.40
CA ALA A 283 -7.17 -14.82 -14.54
C ALA A 283 -7.14 -15.78 -13.33
N GLU A 284 -5.96 -16.12 -12.83
CA GLU A 284 -5.79 -16.95 -11.62
C GLU A 284 -6.33 -16.21 -10.39
N VAL A 285 -6.07 -14.92 -10.26
CA VAL A 285 -6.64 -14.09 -9.18
C VAL A 285 -8.18 -14.10 -9.25
N ALA A 286 -8.77 -13.87 -10.43
CA ALA A 286 -10.22 -13.90 -10.61
C ALA A 286 -10.82 -15.26 -10.24
N ALA A 287 -10.23 -16.36 -10.71
CA ALA A 287 -10.63 -17.71 -10.36
C ALA A 287 -10.52 -17.98 -8.86
N ARG A 288 -9.43 -17.50 -8.24
CA ARG A 288 -9.14 -17.73 -6.81
C ARG A 288 -10.18 -17.09 -5.90
N ILE A 289 -10.69 -15.90 -6.24
CA ILE A 289 -11.71 -15.22 -5.45
C ILE A 289 -13.15 -15.46 -5.95
N GLY A 290 -13.33 -16.18 -7.03
CA GLY A 290 -14.66 -16.43 -7.65
C GLY A 290 -15.24 -15.18 -8.31
N ALA A 291 -14.40 -14.36 -8.92
CA ALA A 291 -14.81 -13.23 -9.74
C ALA A 291 -15.05 -13.64 -11.20
N PRO A 292 -15.82 -12.86 -11.97
CA PRO A 292 -15.86 -12.97 -13.44
C PRO A 292 -14.46 -12.79 -14.06
N PRO A 293 -14.27 -13.10 -15.35
CA PRO A 293 -13.01 -12.85 -16.05
C PRO A 293 -12.50 -11.44 -15.80
N PRO A 294 -11.17 -11.26 -15.60
CA PRO A 294 -10.58 -9.98 -15.24
C PRO A 294 -10.70 -8.97 -16.39
N THR A 295 -10.73 -7.70 -16.04
CA THR A 295 -10.60 -6.59 -16.97
C THR A 295 -9.16 -6.11 -17.00
N LEU A 296 -8.57 -5.99 -18.19
CA LEU A 296 -7.26 -5.36 -18.37
C LEU A 296 -7.45 -3.92 -18.86
N VAL A 297 -6.74 -2.99 -18.23
CA VAL A 297 -6.72 -1.58 -18.63
C VAL A 297 -5.29 -1.18 -19.04
N PRO A 298 -5.09 -0.17 -19.89
CA PRO A 298 -3.74 0.29 -20.23
C PRO A 298 -2.96 0.77 -19.00
N GLY A 299 -1.67 0.47 -18.93
CA GLY A 299 -0.78 0.94 -17.88
C GLY A 299 -0.14 -0.16 -17.06
N ARG A 300 0.68 0.25 -16.11
CA ARG A 300 1.36 -0.62 -15.15
C ARG A 300 0.56 -0.70 -13.85
N HIS A 301 1.28 -0.77 -12.73
CA HIS A 301 0.71 -0.99 -11.39
C HIS A 301 -0.17 0.17 -10.86
N LEU A 302 0.02 1.42 -11.29
CA LEU A 302 -0.78 2.58 -10.83
C LEU A 302 -1.89 2.93 -11.84
N THR A 303 -2.78 1.98 -12.12
CA THR A 303 -3.86 2.15 -13.11
C THR A 303 -4.87 3.22 -12.73
N MET A 304 -5.04 3.52 -11.44
CA MET A 304 -5.88 4.62 -10.97
C MET A 304 -5.36 6.01 -11.41
N ILE A 305 -4.09 6.09 -11.84
CA ILE A 305 -3.46 7.30 -12.38
C ILE A 305 -3.37 7.23 -13.91
N SER A 306 -2.95 6.07 -14.47
CA SER A 306 -2.72 5.92 -15.91
C SER A 306 -4.01 5.77 -16.72
N SER A 307 -5.03 5.14 -16.16
CA SER A 307 -6.27 4.77 -16.86
C SER A 307 -7.54 5.03 -16.04
N PRO A 308 -7.70 6.24 -15.44
CA PRO A 308 -8.78 6.50 -14.48
C PRO A 308 -10.17 6.36 -15.09
N GLN A 309 -10.38 6.64 -16.38
CA GLN A 309 -11.68 6.55 -17.01
C GLN A 309 -12.09 5.10 -17.28
N GLN A 310 -11.17 4.26 -17.78
CA GLN A 310 -11.42 2.84 -18.01
C GLN A 310 -11.66 2.13 -16.68
N LEU A 311 -10.87 2.47 -15.67
CA LEU A 311 -11.06 1.92 -14.32
C LEU A 311 -12.39 2.37 -13.73
N ALA A 312 -12.79 3.64 -13.88
CA ALA A 312 -14.09 4.12 -13.44
C ALA A 312 -15.25 3.35 -14.10
N ALA A 313 -15.15 3.01 -15.39
CA ALA A 313 -16.14 2.19 -16.06
C ALA A 313 -16.25 0.78 -15.43
N ALA A 314 -15.13 0.15 -15.09
CA ALA A 314 -15.12 -1.15 -14.40
C ALA A 314 -15.74 -1.08 -12.99
N VAL A 315 -15.46 -0.01 -12.23
CA VAL A 315 -16.08 0.22 -10.91
C VAL A 315 -17.59 0.42 -11.04
N ARG A 316 -18.06 1.23 -12.00
CA ARG A 316 -19.49 1.42 -12.28
C ARG A 316 -20.20 0.11 -12.60
N ALA A 317 -19.58 -0.72 -13.42
CA ALA A 317 -20.12 -2.06 -13.74
C ALA A 317 -20.25 -2.95 -12.49
N LEU A 318 -19.32 -2.85 -11.54
CA LEU A 318 -19.42 -3.57 -10.27
C LEU A 318 -20.54 -2.97 -9.39
N CYS A 319 -20.67 -1.65 -9.32
CA CYS A 319 -21.76 -0.98 -8.58
C CYS A 319 -23.14 -1.37 -9.12
N LEU A 320 -23.31 -1.48 -10.44
CA LEU A 320 -24.56 -1.95 -11.05
C LEU A 320 -24.89 -3.38 -10.62
N ARG A 321 -23.96 -4.32 -10.70
CA ARG A 321 -24.16 -5.70 -10.22
C ARG A 321 -24.49 -5.77 -8.73
N ALA A 322 -23.89 -4.88 -7.93
CA ALA A 322 -24.21 -4.79 -6.51
C ALA A 322 -25.64 -4.30 -6.25
N ALA A 323 -26.10 -3.31 -7.02
CA ALA A 323 -27.46 -2.79 -6.95
C ALA A 323 -28.51 -3.83 -7.41
N GLU A 324 -28.28 -4.52 -8.53
CA GLU A 324 -29.13 -5.61 -9.03
C GLU A 324 -29.30 -6.70 -7.99
N LYS A 325 -28.20 -7.11 -7.34
CA LYS A 325 -28.26 -8.11 -6.28
C LYS A 325 -29.06 -7.64 -5.07
N ALA A 326 -28.90 -6.36 -4.67
CA ALA A 326 -29.65 -5.81 -3.54
C ALA A 326 -31.17 -5.77 -3.82
N THR A 327 -31.59 -5.65 -5.07
CA THR A 327 -33.00 -5.64 -5.49
C THR A 327 -33.59 -7.05 -5.66
N ALA A 328 -32.76 -8.04 -5.99
CA ALA A 328 -33.19 -9.43 -6.19
C ALA A 328 -33.56 -10.17 -4.87
N GLY A 329 -33.22 -9.59 -3.71
CA GLY A 329 -33.43 -10.19 -2.38
C GLY A 329 -32.49 -11.37 -2.11
N PRO A 330 -32.52 -11.93 -0.90
CA PRO A 330 -31.78 -13.14 -0.55
C PRO A 330 -32.36 -14.39 -1.23
#